data_ac8296d0faddceadd542340fd1548dc4
#
_entry.id   ac8296d0faddceadd542340fd1548dc4
#
_cell.length_a   1.000
_cell.length_b   1.000
_cell.length_c   1.000
_cell.angle_alpha   90.00
_cell.angle_beta   90.00
_cell.angle_gamma   90.00
#
_symmetry.space_group_name_H-M   'P 1'
#
loop_
_entity.id
_entity.type
_entity.pdbx_description
1 polymer ?
#
loop_
_entity_poly.entity_id
_entity_poly.type
_entity_poly.pdbx_seq_one_letter_code
_entity_poly.pdbx_strand_id
1 'polypeptide(L)'
;VKYLSSDPANSEEGQVWYNSTTGNLRLNGYVLSAFSSGGNRNDGQADGCGAGTLTAGLAFGGGRNPNSPSSGGLATQTESEEYNGSSWAEGGAMSTGRTTFGGFGTQTAALAFGGRTTNNPFTYTNATEEYGGTSWTSGGNLGSTSYYMSRSGGGIQTAGVMVGGINNIPGTANEKQTEEYNGSNWTTVNNMLANSRRTVYLGTQTAG
;
A
#
# COMPACT_ATOMS: atom_id res chain seq x y z
N VAL A 1 -36.01 2.35 -24.70
CA VAL A 1 -35.36 1.20 -25.33
C VAL A 1 -35.46 1.39 -26.84
N LYS A 2 -34.31 1.32 -27.53
CA LYS A 2 -34.28 1.33 -29.00
C LYS A 2 -34.41 -0.10 -29.50
N TYR A 3 -35.17 -0.29 -30.60
CA TYR A 3 -35.26 -1.56 -31.31
C TYR A 3 -34.28 -1.51 -32.48
N LEU A 4 -33.31 -2.39 -32.52
CA LEU A 4 -32.26 -2.44 -33.54
C LEU A 4 -32.17 -3.87 -34.09
N SER A 5 -31.84 -4.01 -35.38
CA SER A 5 -31.61 -5.31 -36.01
C SER A 5 -30.20 -5.89 -35.66
N SER A 6 -29.29 -5.07 -35.12
CA SER A 6 -27.98 -5.49 -34.71
C SER A 6 -27.53 -4.64 -33.50
N ASP A 7 -26.51 -5.10 -32.80
CA ASP A 7 -25.92 -4.31 -31.75
C ASP A 7 -25.19 -3.08 -32.32
N PRO A 8 -25.32 -1.88 -31.74
CA PRO A 8 -24.65 -0.68 -32.22
C PRO A 8 -23.15 -0.81 -32.09
N ALA A 9 -22.39 -0.43 -33.11
CA ALA A 9 -20.92 -0.48 -33.11
C ALA A 9 -20.30 0.42 -32.04
N ASN A 10 -20.96 1.54 -31.71
CA ASN A 10 -20.53 2.50 -30.68
C ASN A 10 -21.73 2.74 -29.76
N SER A 11 -21.93 1.86 -28.77
CA SER A 11 -22.94 2.04 -27.75
C SER A 11 -22.41 2.95 -26.65
N GLU A 12 -23.22 3.89 -26.17
CA GLU A 12 -22.90 4.74 -25.03
C GLU A 12 -23.18 4.01 -23.70
N GLU A 13 -22.48 4.38 -22.66
CA GLU A 13 -22.70 3.84 -21.33
C GLU A 13 -24.15 4.10 -20.87
N GLY A 14 -24.76 3.10 -20.25
CA GLY A 14 -26.17 3.15 -19.83
C GLY A 14 -27.17 2.99 -20.97
N GLN A 15 -26.72 2.87 -22.22
CA GLN A 15 -27.62 2.66 -23.36
C GLN A 15 -28.29 1.28 -23.28
N VAL A 16 -29.60 1.26 -23.42
CA VAL A 16 -30.42 0.04 -23.45
C VAL A 16 -31.07 -0.11 -24.81
N TRP A 17 -30.94 -1.28 -25.44
CA TRP A 17 -31.59 -1.60 -26.72
C TRP A 17 -32.11 -3.04 -26.74
N TYR A 18 -33.07 -3.26 -27.60
CA TYR A 18 -33.57 -4.60 -27.95
C TYR A 18 -33.01 -4.99 -29.31
N ASN A 19 -32.24 -6.08 -29.35
CA ASN A 19 -31.75 -6.64 -30.59
C ASN A 19 -32.85 -7.58 -31.19
N SER A 20 -33.54 -7.13 -32.23
CA SER A 20 -34.66 -7.84 -32.79
C SER A 20 -34.26 -9.12 -33.56
N THR A 21 -33.01 -9.22 -33.99
CA THR A 21 -32.48 -10.42 -34.64
C THR A 21 -32.20 -11.54 -33.63
N THR A 22 -31.67 -11.20 -32.47
CA THR A 22 -31.34 -12.19 -31.42
C THR A 22 -32.44 -12.35 -30.37
N GLY A 23 -33.44 -11.47 -30.35
CA GLY A 23 -34.53 -11.46 -29.37
C GLY A 23 -34.06 -11.03 -27.94
N ASN A 24 -32.93 -10.39 -27.81
CA ASN A 24 -32.36 -10.06 -26.52
C ASN A 24 -32.41 -8.56 -26.18
N LEU A 25 -32.75 -8.27 -24.94
CA LEU A 25 -32.52 -6.94 -24.36
C LEU A 25 -31.02 -6.81 -23.98
N ARG A 26 -30.40 -5.75 -24.45
CA ARG A 26 -28.97 -5.44 -24.21
C ARG A 26 -28.85 -4.16 -23.45
N LEU A 27 -27.85 -4.12 -22.57
CA LEU A 27 -27.42 -2.94 -21.80
C LEU A 27 -25.93 -2.76 -22.02
N ASN A 28 -25.50 -1.57 -22.46
CA ASN A 28 -24.10 -1.19 -22.37
C ASN A 28 -23.88 -0.62 -20.98
N GLY A 29 -23.50 -1.48 -20.05
CA GLY A 29 -23.12 -1.11 -18.71
C GLY A 29 -21.65 -1.39 -18.47
N TYR A 30 -21.08 -0.79 -17.43
CA TYR A 30 -19.83 -1.31 -16.90
C TYR A 30 -20.00 -2.79 -16.58
N VAL A 31 -19.13 -3.60 -17.12
CA VAL A 31 -18.91 -4.92 -16.52
C VAL A 31 -18.37 -4.61 -15.13
N LEU A 32 -19.22 -4.70 -14.12
CA LEU A 32 -18.73 -4.73 -12.75
C LEU A 32 -17.78 -5.92 -12.70
N SER A 33 -16.50 -5.64 -12.76
CA SER A 33 -15.48 -6.67 -12.64
C SER A 33 -15.70 -7.32 -11.29
N ALA A 34 -16.20 -8.53 -11.28
CA ALA A 34 -16.25 -9.31 -10.06
C ALA A 34 -14.81 -9.47 -9.55
N PHE A 35 -14.62 -9.41 -8.25
CA PHE A 35 -13.35 -9.80 -7.66
C PHE A 35 -13.07 -11.25 -8.09
N SER A 36 -11.98 -11.45 -8.80
CA SER A 36 -11.47 -12.78 -9.12
C SER A 36 -10.29 -13.09 -8.20
N SER A 37 -10.10 -14.37 -7.89
CA SER A 37 -8.91 -14.81 -7.16
C SER A 37 -7.67 -14.64 -8.05
N GLY A 38 -6.69 -13.88 -7.57
CA GLY A 38 -5.34 -13.83 -8.14
C GLY A 38 -4.46 -14.97 -7.63
N GLY A 39 -3.21 -15.01 -8.07
CA GLY A 39 -2.20 -15.91 -7.52
C GLY A 39 -1.96 -15.67 -6.02
N ASN A 40 -1.77 -16.74 -5.27
CA ASN A 40 -1.41 -16.63 -3.87
C ASN A 40 0.05 -16.17 -3.72
N ARG A 41 0.31 -15.38 -2.70
CA ARG A 41 1.67 -15.09 -2.24
C ARG A 41 2.36 -16.38 -1.79
N ASN A 42 3.69 -16.42 -1.94
CA ASN A 42 4.49 -17.56 -1.48
C ASN A 42 4.52 -17.63 0.05
N ASP A 43 4.55 -16.47 0.70
CA ASP A 43 4.59 -16.35 2.15
C ASP A 43 3.40 -15.56 2.73
N GLY A 44 2.77 -16.13 3.77
CA GLY A 44 1.76 -15.44 4.56
C GLY A 44 2.41 -14.47 5.54
N GLN A 45 2.07 -13.18 5.43
CA GLN A 45 2.57 -12.13 6.31
C GLN A 45 1.41 -11.29 6.87
N ALA A 46 1.58 -10.79 8.09
CA ALA A 46 0.67 -9.85 8.73
C ALA A 46 1.37 -8.50 8.92
N ASP A 47 0.61 -7.42 8.94
CA ASP A 47 1.11 -6.06 9.21
C ASP A 47 2.25 -5.59 8.29
N GLY A 48 2.29 -6.11 7.05
CA GLY A 48 3.15 -5.66 5.98
C GLY A 48 2.52 -4.54 5.16
N CYS A 49 3.27 -4.03 4.20
CA CYS A 49 2.81 -3.04 3.24
C CYS A 49 2.75 -3.59 1.81
N GLY A 50 2.05 -2.85 0.95
CA GLY A 50 1.99 -3.10 -0.47
C GLY A 50 2.02 -1.82 -1.27
N ALA A 51 2.48 -1.92 -2.50
CA ALA A 51 2.56 -0.84 -3.47
C ALA A 51 2.23 -1.36 -4.87
N GLY A 52 2.02 -0.47 -5.84
CA GLY A 52 1.84 -0.85 -7.23
C GLY A 52 0.40 -0.87 -7.72
N THR A 53 0.16 -1.63 -8.77
CA THR A 53 -1.12 -1.74 -9.48
C THR A 53 -1.64 -3.17 -9.51
N LEU A 54 -2.82 -3.38 -10.10
CA LEU A 54 -3.45 -4.70 -10.25
C LEU A 54 -2.55 -5.71 -11.00
N THR A 55 -1.73 -5.26 -11.94
CA THR A 55 -0.89 -6.10 -12.78
C THR A 55 0.60 -5.98 -12.49
N ALA A 56 0.99 -5.10 -11.57
CA ALA A 56 2.36 -4.87 -11.15
C ALA A 56 2.36 -4.45 -9.67
N GLY A 57 2.23 -5.42 -8.78
CA GLY A 57 2.14 -5.23 -7.33
C GLY A 57 3.44 -5.59 -6.63
N LEU A 58 3.70 -4.94 -5.51
CA LEU A 58 4.79 -5.26 -4.58
C LEU A 58 4.19 -5.44 -3.19
N ALA A 59 4.55 -6.53 -2.52
CA ALA A 59 4.25 -6.75 -1.11
C ALA A 59 5.56 -6.92 -0.35
N PHE A 60 5.71 -6.26 0.79
CA PHE A 60 7.00 -6.20 1.49
C PHE A 60 6.86 -6.08 3.01
N GLY A 61 7.86 -6.60 3.71
CA GLY A 61 7.95 -6.61 5.16
C GLY A 61 6.77 -7.32 5.83
N GLY A 62 6.49 -6.92 7.06
CA GLY A 62 5.46 -7.53 7.88
C GLY A 62 6.02 -8.48 8.92
N GLY A 63 5.13 -9.23 9.53
CA GLY A 63 5.50 -10.22 10.54
C GLY A 63 4.98 -11.60 10.21
N ARG A 64 5.77 -12.61 10.57
CA ARG A 64 5.42 -14.03 10.41
C ARG A 64 5.56 -14.74 11.75
N ASN A 65 4.56 -15.50 12.09
CA ASN A 65 4.67 -16.48 13.19
C ASN A 65 4.55 -17.88 12.59
N PRO A 66 5.66 -18.60 12.42
CA PRO A 66 5.63 -19.92 11.83
C PRO A 66 4.86 -20.95 12.67
N ASN A 67 4.61 -20.65 13.96
CA ASN A 67 4.00 -21.58 14.91
C ASN A 67 2.59 -21.20 15.37
N SER A 68 2.10 -20.01 15.04
CA SER A 68 0.74 -19.59 15.40
C SER A 68 0.29 -18.35 14.62
N PRO A 69 -0.80 -18.41 13.86
CA PRO A 69 -1.35 -17.27 13.15
C PRO A 69 -2.02 -16.22 14.03
N SER A 70 -2.13 -16.45 15.33
CA SER A 70 -3.00 -15.66 16.21
C SER A 70 -2.34 -15.06 17.46
N SER A 71 -1.05 -15.14 17.67
CA SER A 71 -0.45 -14.61 18.91
C SER A 71 0.77 -13.75 18.69
N GLY A 72 0.78 -12.66 19.36
CA GLY A 72 1.64 -11.49 19.51
C GLY A 72 3.17 -11.63 19.52
N GLY A 73 3.74 -12.49 18.72
CA GLY A 73 5.18 -12.68 18.61
C GLY A 73 5.64 -12.83 17.16
N LEU A 74 5.11 -12.01 16.26
CA LEU A 74 5.51 -12.06 14.85
C LEU A 74 6.97 -11.65 14.68
N ALA A 75 7.82 -12.56 14.20
CA ALA A 75 9.16 -12.19 13.75
C ALA A 75 9.03 -11.21 12.56
N THR A 76 9.73 -10.08 12.64
CA THR A 76 9.75 -9.10 11.54
C THR A 76 10.44 -9.68 10.33
N GLN A 77 9.88 -9.46 9.15
CA GLN A 77 10.35 -10.00 7.90
C GLN A 77 10.98 -8.93 7.02
N THR A 78 11.94 -9.34 6.21
CA THR A 78 12.63 -8.50 5.22
C THR A 78 12.15 -8.77 3.80
N GLU A 79 11.44 -9.88 3.58
CA GLU A 79 11.08 -10.38 2.27
C GLU A 79 10.16 -9.41 1.54
N SER A 80 10.34 -9.37 0.22
CA SER A 80 9.44 -8.72 -0.72
C SER A 80 9.01 -9.71 -1.78
N GLU A 81 7.80 -9.56 -2.28
CA GLU A 81 7.29 -10.33 -3.40
C GLU A 81 6.69 -9.41 -4.45
N GLU A 82 6.95 -9.70 -5.70
CA GLU A 82 6.48 -8.98 -6.86
C GLU A 82 5.36 -9.74 -7.59
N TYR A 83 4.27 -9.05 -7.91
CA TYR A 83 3.13 -9.59 -8.64
C TYR A 83 3.13 -9.11 -10.09
N ASN A 84 3.03 -10.02 -11.04
CA ASN A 84 3.05 -9.73 -12.48
C ASN A 84 1.64 -9.74 -13.13
N GLY A 85 0.59 -9.73 -12.34
CA GLY A 85 -0.80 -9.85 -12.80
C GLY A 85 -1.34 -11.27 -12.77
N SER A 86 -0.48 -12.28 -12.54
CA SER A 86 -0.87 -13.70 -12.50
C SER A 86 -0.26 -14.45 -11.31
N SER A 87 1.00 -14.20 -10.99
CA SER A 87 1.76 -14.91 -9.96
C SER A 87 2.66 -13.96 -9.19
N TRP A 88 3.06 -14.39 -8.01
CA TRP A 88 4.03 -13.72 -7.15
C TRP A 88 5.41 -14.38 -7.32
N ALA A 89 6.46 -13.59 -7.32
CA ALA A 89 7.86 -14.02 -7.34
C ALA A 89 8.62 -13.27 -6.24
N GLU A 90 9.70 -13.86 -5.74
CA GLU A 90 10.58 -13.19 -4.78
C GLU A 90 11.22 -11.94 -5.40
N GLY A 91 11.18 -10.84 -4.65
CA GLY A 91 11.89 -9.58 -4.93
C GLY A 91 13.09 -9.42 -4.01
N GLY A 92 13.75 -8.26 -4.10
CA GLY A 92 14.85 -7.92 -3.20
C GLY A 92 14.40 -7.76 -1.75
N ALA A 93 15.17 -8.29 -0.80
CA ALA A 93 14.87 -8.14 0.63
C ALA A 93 15.24 -6.75 1.16
N MET A 94 14.43 -6.23 2.10
CA MET A 94 14.77 -5.04 2.88
C MET A 94 16.00 -5.29 3.76
N SER A 95 16.74 -4.26 4.10
CA SER A 95 17.88 -4.39 5.01
C SER A 95 17.44 -4.66 6.46
N THR A 96 16.25 -4.17 6.83
CA THR A 96 15.72 -4.33 8.19
C THR A 96 14.26 -4.80 8.13
N GLY A 97 14.01 -5.97 8.72
CA GLY A 97 12.66 -6.49 8.88
C GLY A 97 11.81 -5.59 9.78
N ARG A 98 10.56 -5.31 9.36
CA ARG A 98 9.68 -4.41 10.10
C ARG A 98 8.21 -4.78 9.98
N THR A 99 7.43 -4.46 11.02
CA THR A 99 5.97 -4.58 11.08
C THR A 99 5.34 -3.24 11.42
N THR A 100 4.06 -3.08 11.13
CA THR A 100 3.29 -1.87 11.50
C THR A 100 3.95 -0.58 11.02
N PHE A 101 4.52 -0.59 9.85
CA PHE A 101 5.24 0.51 9.20
C PHE A 101 4.43 1.13 8.07
N GLY A 102 4.86 2.28 7.56
CA GLY A 102 4.28 2.92 6.38
C GLY A 102 4.98 2.49 5.10
N GLY A 103 4.22 2.48 4.00
CA GLY A 103 4.78 2.21 2.68
C GLY A 103 3.80 2.53 1.55
N PHE A 104 4.34 2.96 0.43
CA PHE A 104 3.61 3.30 -0.80
C PHE A 104 4.55 3.30 -2.02
N GLY A 105 4.00 3.59 -3.19
CA GLY A 105 4.75 3.71 -4.44
C GLY A 105 4.25 2.77 -5.54
N THR A 106 5.18 2.34 -6.37
CA THR A 106 4.96 1.37 -7.46
C THR A 106 5.73 0.08 -7.19
N GLN A 107 5.53 -0.94 -8.04
CA GLN A 107 6.30 -2.19 -7.95
C GLN A 107 7.82 -1.95 -8.06
N THR A 108 8.25 -1.00 -8.87
CA THR A 108 9.67 -0.73 -9.16
C THR A 108 10.22 0.51 -8.47
N ALA A 109 9.38 1.26 -7.73
CA ALA A 109 9.78 2.47 -7.01
C ALA A 109 8.87 2.64 -5.77
N ALA A 110 9.16 1.87 -4.72
CA ALA A 110 8.40 1.88 -3.48
C ALA A 110 9.21 2.44 -2.31
N LEU A 111 8.50 2.88 -1.29
CA LEU A 111 9.06 3.42 -0.06
C LEU A 111 8.54 2.61 1.13
N ALA A 112 9.43 2.29 2.07
CA ALA A 112 9.12 1.72 3.37
C ALA A 112 9.69 2.61 4.46
N PHE A 113 8.91 3.02 5.46
CA PHE A 113 9.38 3.97 6.47
C PHE A 113 8.79 3.70 7.85
N GLY A 114 9.60 3.97 8.88
CA GLY A 114 9.20 3.78 10.26
C GLY A 114 8.94 2.32 10.66
N GLY A 115 8.08 2.15 11.64
CA GLY A 115 7.61 0.85 12.10
C GLY A 115 8.40 0.24 13.25
N ARG A 116 8.07 -1.02 13.53
CA ARG A 116 8.66 -1.82 14.60
C ARG A 116 9.61 -2.87 14.04
N THR A 117 10.82 -2.94 14.57
CA THR A 117 11.90 -3.82 14.10
C THR A 117 12.11 -5.07 14.96
N THR A 118 11.68 -5.05 16.22
CA THR A 118 11.69 -6.22 17.10
C THR A 118 10.43 -6.30 17.94
N ASN A 119 10.10 -7.50 18.43
CA ASN A 119 8.88 -7.76 19.19
C ASN A 119 9.12 -7.95 20.70
N ASN A 120 10.35 -8.23 21.13
CA ASN A 120 10.67 -8.38 22.53
C ASN A 120 12.19 -8.14 22.76
N PRO A 121 12.58 -7.00 23.34
CA PRO A 121 11.74 -5.83 23.60
C PRO A 121 11.28 -5.15 22.31
N PHE A 122 10.20 -4.38 22.36
CA PHE A 122 9.75 -3.59 21.20
C PHE A 122 10.77 -2.49 20.90
N THR A 123 11.29 -2.51 19.69
CA THR A 123 12.11 -1.42 19.16
C THR A 123 11.45 -0.85 17.90
N TYR A 124 11.62 0.44 17.72
CA TYR A 124 11.01 1.20 16.64
C TYR A 124 12.11 1.93 15.87
N THR A 125 11.83 2.23 14.61
CA THR A 125 12.78 2.91 13.73
C THR A 125 12.12 4.11 13.06
N ASN A 126 12.94 5.12 12.73
CA ASN A 126 12.59 6.20 11.82
C ASN A 126 13.22 6.02 10.43
N ALA A 127 13.90 4.89 10.22
CA ALA A 127 14.58 4.62 8.96
C ALA A 127 13.59 4.48 7.80
N THR A 128 14.02 4.94 6.65
CA THR A 128 13.36 4.78 5.36
C THR A 128 14.21 3.89 4.47
N GLU A 129 13.57 3.02 3.70
CA GLU A 129 14.18 2.25 2.63
C GLU A 129 13.42 2.48 1.33
N GLU A 130 14.14 2.55 0.23
CA GLU A 130 13.67 2.78 -1.12
C GLU A 130 13.88 1.54 -1.98
N TYR A 131 12.82 1.08 -2.65
CA TYR A 131 12.90 -0.02 -3.60
C TYR A 131 13.16 0.50 -5.01
N GLY A 132 14.17 -0.05 -5.68
CA GLY A 132 14.54 0.30 -7.04
C GLY A 132 14.17 -0.75 -8.09
N GLY A 133 13.19 -1.62 -7.79
CA GLY A 133 12.76 -2.69 -8.69
C GLY A 133 13.54 -3.99 -8.54
N THR A 134 14.64 -4.01 -7.82
CA THR A 134 15.45 -5.24 -7.59
C THR A 134 16.04 -5.29 -6.18
N SER A 135 16.25 -4.16 -5.55
CA SER A 135 16.88 -4.08 -4.23
C SER A 135 16.37 -2.87 -3.45
N TRP A 136 16.49 -2.95 -2.13
CA TRP A 136 16.22 -1.86 -1.22
C TRP A 136 17.50 -1.11 -0.86
N THR A 137 17.43 0.20 -0.78
CA THR A 137 18.52 1.10 -0.39
C THR A 137 18.03 2.06 0.69
N SER A 138 18.93 2.56 1.55
CA SER A 138 18.56 3.51 2.60
C SER A 138 18.20 4.86 1.99
N GLY A 139 17.04 5.41 2.40
CA GLY A 139 16.63 6.80 2.16
C GLY A 139 16.82 7.68 3.40
N GLY A 140 16.37 8.93 3.32
CA GLY A 140 16.38 9.86 4.46
C GLY A 140 15.41 9.42 5.55
N ASN A 141 15.79 9.58 6.81
CA ASN A 141 14.98 9.16 7.95
C ASN A 141 13.84 10.13 8.25
N LEU A 142 12.74 9.61 8.79
CA LEU A 142 11.70 10.42 9.43
C LEU A 142 12.28 11.28 10.56
N GLY A 143 11.66 12.41 10.86
CA GLY A 143 12.05 13.28 11.95
C GLY A 143 11.90 12.64 13.34
N SER A 144 11.06 11.61 13.47
CA SER A 144 10.87 10.86 14.71
C SER A 144 10.63 9.37 14.46
N THR A 145 10.90 8.53 15.47
CA THR A 145 10.51 7.12 15.41
C THR A 145 9.00 7.00 15.54
N SER A 146 8.36 6.44 14.52
CA SER A 146 6.91 6.27 14.49
C SER A 146 6.56 4.81 14.22
N TYR A 147 5.49 4.33 14.85
CA TYR A 147 4.93 2.99 14.70
C TYR A 147 3.41 3.04 14.60
N TYR A 148 2.77 1.89 14.35
CA TYR A 148 1.36 1.81 13.95
C TYR A 148 1.04 2.67 12.73
N MET A 149 2.01 2.76 11.83
CA MET A 149 1.89 3.52 10.60
C MET A 149 1.30 2.69 9.45
N SER A 150 0.75 1.52 9.74
CA SER A 150 0.14 0.67 8.73
C SER A 150 -0.79 1.49 7.84
N ARG A 151 -0.38 1.73 6.59
CA ARG A 151 -1.11 2.49 5.58
C ARG A 151 -1.19 4.02 5.80
N SER A 152 -0.37 4.58 6.69
CA SER A 152 -0.41 6.02 7.04
C SER A 152 0.36 6.92 6.06
N GLY A 153 0.44 6.57 4.81
CA GLY A 153 1.11 7.40 3.81
C GLY A 153 0.67 7.09 2.39
N GLY A 154 1.06 7.95 1.48
CA GLY A 154 0.77 7.81 0.06
C GLY A 154 1.64 8.72 -0.79
N GLY A 155 1.50 8.58 -2.10
CA GLY A 155 2.30 9.30 -3.08
C GLY A 155 3.19 8.38 -3.91
N ILE A 156 4.25 8.95 -4.43
CA ILE A 156 5.30 8.25 -5.15
C ILE A 156 6.63 8.37 -4.40
N GLN A 157 7.62 7.55 -4.75
CA GLN A 157 8.91 7.49 -4.07
C GLN A 157 9.62 8.86 -3.97
N THR A 158 9.44 9.75 -4.93
CA THR A 158 10.06 11.08 -4.98
C THR A 158 9.14 12.23 -4.50
N ALA A 159 7.89 11.94 -4.17
CA ALA A 159 6.91 12.90 -3.66
C ALA A 159 5.86 12.18 -2.83
N GLY A 160 6.21 11.91 -1.58
CA GLY A 160 5.39 11.16 -0.65
C GLY A 160 4.96 11.94 0.56
N VAL A 161 3.95 11.45 1.24
CA VAL A 161 3.49 12.02 2.50
C VAL A 161 3.24 10.93 3.53
N MET A 162 3.61 11.20 4.76
CA MET A 162 3.27 10.43 5.94
C MET A 162 2.33 11.24 6.83
N VAL A 163 1.27 10.62 7.33
CA VAL A 163 0.29 11.27 8.20
C VAL A 163 -0.03 10.42 9.43
N GLY A 164 0.00 11.01 10.61
CA GLY A 164 -0.35 10.36 11.85
C GLY A 164 0.69 9.33 12.33
N GLY A 165 0.21 8.22 12.87
CA GLY A 165 1.04 7.23 13.55
C GLY A 165 1.26 7.56 15.02
N ILE A 166 1.94 6.68 15.72
CA ILE A 166 2.29 6.88 17.13
C ILE A 166 3.80 7.02 17.23
N ASN A 167 4.30 8.07 17.88
CA ASN A 167 5.70 8.15 18.29
C ASN A 167 5.89 7.49 19.67
N ASN A 168 7.07 6.92 19.89
CA ASN A 168 7.38 6.17 21.14
C ASN A 168 7.84 7.09 22.29
N ILE A 169 7.41 8.34 22.32
CA ILE A 169 7.79 9.26 23.40
C ILE A 169 6.67 9.24 24.45
N PRO A 170 6.95 8.74 25.70
CA PRO A 170 5.94 8.75 26.76
C PRO A 170 5.39 10.14 27.01
N GLY A 171 4.08 10.30 26.96
CA GLY A 171 3.38 11.57 27.19
C GLY A 171 3.24 12.49 25.97
N THR A 172 3.79 12.12 24.81
CA THR A 172 3.63 12.87 23.56
C THR A 172 3.17 11.95 22.44
N ALA A 173 1.93 11.49 22.50
CA ALA A 173 1.31 10.81 21.38
C ALA A 173 1.09 11.85 20.26
N ASN A 174 2.07 12.04 19.39
CA ASN A 174 1.97 12.98 18.29
C ASN A 174 1.30 12.32 17.09
N GLU A 175 0.02 11.99 17.29
CA GLU A 175 -0.82 11.30 16.30
C GLU A 175 -1.28 12.22 15.15
N LYS A 176 -0.81 13.48 15.16
CA LYS A 176 -1.16 14.51 14.16
C LYS A 176 -0.04 14.79 13.18
N GLN A 177 1.14 14.24 13.42
CA GLN A 177 2.33 14.58 12.64
C GLN A 177 2.11 14.29 11.15
N THR A 178 2.58 15.20 10.33
CA THR A 178 2.66 15.02 8.88
C THR A 178 4.08 15.35 8.44
N GLU A 179 4.65 14.47 7.65
CA GLU A 179 5.96 14.67 7.01
C GLU A 179 5.84 14.41 5.51
N GLU A 180 6.55 15.20 4.73
CA GLU A 180 6.64 15.09 3.28
C GLU A 180 8.02 14.61 2.84
N TYR A 181 8.04 13.66 1.91
CA TYR A 181 9.26 13.10 1.33
C TYR A 181 9.49 13.65 -0.06
N ASN A 182 10.71 14.11 -0.33
CA ASN A 182 11.10 14.71 -1.61
C ASN A 182 11.99 13.81 -2.49
N GLY A 183 12.09 12.53 -2.17
CA GLY A 183 13.01 11.58 -2.82
C GLY A 183 14.38 11.48 -2.17
N SER A 184 14.63 12.22 -1.08
CA SER A 184 15.89 12.16 -0.35
C SER A 184 15.72 12.39 1.15
N ASN A 185 14.83 13.29 1.56
CA ASN A 185 14.63 13.68 2.95
C ASN A 185 13.16 13.87 3.28
N TRP A 186 12.81 13.61 4.53
CA TRP A 186 11.53 13.96 5.13
C TRP A 186 11.58 15.36 5.72
N THR A 187 10.52 16.10 5.56
CA THR A 187 10.33 17.44 6.15
C THR A 187 8.99 17.49 6.88
N THR A 188 9.01 17.87 8.15
CA THR A 188 7.79 18.09 8.93
C THR A 188 7.01 19.27 8.37
N VAL A 189 5.73 19.08 8.15
CA VAL A 189 4.79 20.10 7.67
C VAL A 189 3.65 20.31 8.68
N ASN A 190 2.58 20.98 8.27
CA ASN A 190 1.44 21.26 9.14
C ASN A 190 0.79 19.97 9.66
N ASN A 191 0.55 19.92 10.96
CA ASN A 191 -0.11 18.79 11.59
C ASN A 191 -1.58 18.68 11.14
N MET A 192 -2.10 17.45 11.17
CA MET A 192 -3.53 17.20 11.03
C MET A 192 -4.33 17.88 12.15
N LEU A 193 -5.61 18.19 11.89
CA LEU A 193 -6.51 18.78 12.87
C LEU A 193 -6.82 17.84 14.04
N ALA A 194 -6.90 16.54 13.80
CA ALA A 194 -7.23 15.53 14.80
C ALA A 194 -6.15 14.46 14.89
N ASN A 195 -6.05 13.82 16.06
CA ASN A 195 -5.16 12.67 16.27
C ASN A 195 -5.65 11.48 15.46
N SER A 196 -4.73 10.78 14.78
CA SER A 196 -5.04 9.55 14.08
C SER A 196 -3.86 8.57 14.11
N ARG A 197 -4.14 7.34 14.56
CA ARG A 197 -3.13 6.28 14.74
C ARG A 197 -3.00 5.35 13.53
N ARG A 198 -4.07 5.18 12.79
CA ARG A 198 -4.17 4.25 11.66
C ARG A 198 -4.87 4.92 10.50
N THR A 199 -4.25 5.97 10.01
CA THR A 199 -4.75 6.76 8.89
C THR A 199 -4.52 6.01 7.60
N VAL A 200 -5.49 6.02 6.70
CA VAL A 200 -5.29 5.69 5.30
C VAL A 200 -5.19 6.99 4.53
N TYR A 201 -4.10 7.18 3.82
CA TYR A 201 -3.93 8.31 2.92
C TYR A 201 -4.10 7.84 1.48
N LEU A 202 -4.94 8.51 0.73
CA LEU A 202 -5.17 8.27 -0.69
C LEU A 202 -4.96 9.60 -1.43
N GLY A 203 -4.04 9.60 -2.37
CA GLY A 203 -3.75 10.79 -3.14
C GLY A 203 -2.26 10.99 -3.40
N THR A 204 -1.94 12.17 -3.90
CA THR A 204 -0.56 12.64 -4.09
C THR A 204 -0.19 13.62 -3.00
N GLN A 205 1.10 13.95 -2.86
CA GLN A 205 1.59 14.92 -1.88
C GLN A 205 0.87 16.27 -1.96
N THR A 206 0.45 16.70 -3.15
CA THR A 206 -0.21 18.00 -3.39
C THR A 206 -1.72 17.93 -3.51
N ALA A 207 -2.31 16.76 -3.52
CA ALA A 207 -3.75 16.53 -3.70
C ALA A 207 -4.20 15.27 -2.94
N GLY A 208 -4.33 15.42 -1.64
CA GLY A 208 -4.79 14.39 -0.70
C GLY A 208 -5.86 14.90 0.24
#